data_0f4b2194bcf2ec5f51c160630ae4b944
#
_entry.id   0f4b2194bcf2ec5f51c160630ae4b944
#
_cell.length_a   1.000
_cell.length_b   1.000
_cell.length_c   1.000
_cell.angle_alpha   90.00
_cell.angle_beta   90.00
_cell.angle_gamma   90.00
#
_symmetry.space_group_name_H-M   'P 1'
#
loop_
_entity.id
_entity.type
_entity.pdbx_description
1 polymer ?
#
loop_
_entity_poly.entity_id
_entity_poly.type
_entity_poly.pdbx_seq_one_letter_code
_entity_poly.pdbx_strand_id
1 'polypeptide(L)'
;MKLGLYGGTFDPIHNGHLHVITQLLHRGVVDRILVIPAGEPRLRENAPVASGADRRAMCQLAISDLPAEIRSKVEVNPIEILRMGPSYTIDTVEAVAQAYPDDQIVLVVGTDAAAKLDQWHRVDELMKLVTLEVIQRPGSIANLARDIDAIDVSATQVRLHQSDQLSPSVAAYIKEHNLYVS
;
A
#
# COMPACT_ATOMS: atom_id res chain seq x y z
N MET A 1 2.02 19.87 3.91
CA MET A 1 1.69 19.20 2.62
C MET A 1 0.68 18.09 2.91
N LYS A 2 0.08 17.49 1.85
CA LYS A 2 -0.75 16.28 1.99
C LYS A 2 0.13 15.04 1.82
N LEU A 3 0.34 14.30 2.91
CA LEU A 3 1.16 13.09 2.93
C LEU A 3 0.25 11.87 2.87
N GLY A 4 0.27 11.14 1.75
CA GLY A 4 -0.45 9.89 1.57
C GLY A 4 0.22 8.74 2.30
N LEU A 5 -0.51 8.01 3.14
CA LEU A 5 -0.08 6.74 3.70
C LEU A 5 -0.77 5.62 2.96
N TYR A 6 -0.01 4.87 2.18
CA TYR A 6 -0.51 3.75 1.40
C TYR A 6 0.02 2.44 1.97
N GLY A 7 -0.75 1.88 2.89
CA GLY A 7 -0.47 0.60 3.52
C GLY A 7 -0.96 -0.58 2.69
N GLY A 8 -0.23 -1.68 2.76
CA GLY A 8 -0.62 -2.92 2.09
C GLY A 8 0.32 -4.07 2.41
N THR A 9 -0.15 -5.30 2.20
CA THR A 9 0.72 -6.46 2.37
C THR A 9 1.81 -6.49 1.31
N PHE A 10 1.49 -6.07 0.07
CA PHE A 10 2.39 -6.04 -1.08
C PHE A 10 3.14 -7.37 -1.28
N ASP A 11 2.39 -8.43 -1.48
CA ASP A 11 2.87 -9.81 -1.55
C ASP A 11 2.48 -10.50 -2.89
N PRO A 12 3.04 -10.04 -4.04
CA PRO A 12 3.91 -8.89 -4.25
C PRO A 12 3.16 -7.56 -4.48
N ILE A 13 3.91 -6.46 -4.50
CA ILE A 13 3.47 -5.21 -5.12
C ILE A 13 3.32 -5.45 -6.64
N HIS A 14 2.31 -4.83 -7.25
CA HIS A 14 1.98 -5.03 -8.67
C HIS A 14 1.52 -3.72 -9.34
N ASN A 15 1.35 -3.73 -10.67
CA ASN A 15 1.01 -2.55 -11.44
C ASN A 15 -0.28 -1.85 -10.98
N GLY A 16 -1.25 -2.58 -10.43
CA GLY A 16 -2.42 -1.98 -9.82
C GLY A 16 -2.09 -1.04 -8.64
N HIS A 17 -1.11 -1.40 -7.81
CA HIS A 17 -0.64 -0.53 -6.72
C HIS A 17 0.10 0.69 -7.26
N LEU A 18 0.96 0.51 -8.27
CA LEU A 18 1.70 1.61 -8.91
C LEU A 18 0.76 2.59 -9.62
N HIS A 19 -0.33 2.08 -10.20
CA HIS A 19 -1.38 2.89 -10.80
C HIS A 19 -2.05 3.79 -9.75
N VAL A 20 -2.44 3.23 -8.59
CA VAL A 20 -3.01 4.02 -7.47
C VAL A 20 -2.06 5.15 -7.08
N ILE A 21 -0.78 4.85 -6.85
CA ILE A 21 0.26 5.84 -6.48
C ILE A 21 0.31 6.96 -7.51
N THR A 22 0.41 6.60 -8.79
CA THR A 22 0.53 7.55 -9.90
C THR A 22 -0.71 8.44 -10.01
N GLN A 23 -1.91 7.86 -9.93
CA GLN A 23 -3.17 8.60 -10.03
C GLN A 23 -3.37 9.58 -8.87
N LEU A 24 -3.04 9.19 -7.64
CA LEU A 24 -3.17 10.07 -6.48
C LEU A 24 -2.26 11.30 -6.57
N LEU A 25 -1.04 11.12 -7.05
CA LEU A 25 -0.08 12.21 -7.26
C LEU A 25 -0.48 13.10 -8.45
N HIS A 26 -0.84 12.51 -9.60
CA HIS A 26 -1.24 13.27 -10.79
C HIS A 26 -2.52 14.10 -10.57
N ARG A 27 -3.47 13.57 -9.81
CA ARG A 27 -4.73 14.27 -9.51
C ARG A 27 -4.60 15.26 -8.33
N GLY A 28 -3.42 15.42 -7.73
CA GLY A 28 -3.18 16.33 -6.60
C GLY A 28 -3.97 15.96 -5.33
N VAL A 29 -4.34 14.69 -5.20
CA VAL A 29 -4.99 14.19 -3.97
C VAL A 29 -4.01 14.24 -2.81
N VAL A 30 -2.76 13.88 -3.10
CA VAL A 30 -1.62 13.95 -2.18
C VAL A 30 -0.41 14.58 -2.88
N ASP A 31 0.51 15.16 -2.09
CA ASP A 31 1.74 15.77 -2.59
C ASP A 31 2.91 14.78 -2.58
N ARG A 32 2.90 13.85 -1.60
CA ARG A 32 3.89 12.78 -1.41
C ARG A 32 3.19 11.53 -0.90
N ILE A 33 3.82 10.35 -1.08
CA ILE A 33 3.29 9.07 -0.61
C ILE A 33 4.37 8.29 0.15
N LEU A 34 4.00 7.78 1.33
CA LEU A 34 4.70 6.71 2.03
C LEU A 34 4.02 5.39 1.72
N VAL A 35 4.74 4.49 1.04
CA VAL A 35 4.33 3.10 0.85
C VAL A 35 4.78 2.31 2.06
N ILE A 36 3.83 1.71 2.78
CA ILE A 36 4.07 1.05 4.06
C ILE A 36 3.73 -0.43 3.93
N PRO A 37 4.74 -1.29 3.64
CA PRO A 37 4.54 -2.73 3.65
C PRO A 37 4.17 -3.21 5.06
N ALA A 38 3.05 -3.93 5.17
CA ALA A 38 2.54 -4.42 6.44
C ALA A 38 3.55 -5.35 7.14
N GLY A 39 3.66 -5.22 8.44
CA GLY A 39 4.41 -6.13 9.30
C GLY A 39 3.68 -7.48 9.41
N GLU A 40 3.07 -7.75 10.56
CA GLU A 40 2.17 -8.89 10.75
C GLU A 40 0.71 -8.47 10.48
N PRO A 41 0.15 -8.77 9.29
CA PRO A 41 -1.20 -8.31 8.94
C PRO A 41 -2.26 -9.09 9.74
N ARG A 42 -2.91 -8.40 10.68
CA ARG A 42 -3.87 -8.97 11.63
C ARG A 42 -5.25 -9.32 11.04
N LEU A 43 -5.65 -8.63 9.98
CA LEU A 43 -6.96 -8.82 9.36
C LEU A 43 -6.95 -9.82 8.21
N ARG A 44 -5.84 -10.53 8.00
CA ARG A 44 -5.73 -11.59 7.00
C ARG A 44 -5.76 -12.96 7.65
N GLU A 45 -6.50 -13.87 7.07
CA GLU A 45 -6.58 -15.28 7.48
C GLU A 45 -5.25 -16.02 7.30
N ASN A 46 -4.44 -15.62 6.30
CA ASN A 46 -3.18 -16.24 5.98
C ASN A 46 -2.01 -15.26 6.08
N ALA A 47 -0.88 -15.75 6.60
CA ALA A 47 0.38 -15.01 6.59
C ALA A 47 0.84 -14.69 5.14
N PRO A 48 1.61 -13.61 4.92
CA PRO A 48 2.25 -13.37 3.64
C PRO A 48 3.16 -14.53 3.23
N VAL A 49 3.26 -14.80 1.94
CA VAL A 49 4.14 -15.84 1.39
C VAL A 49 5.59 -15.36 1.40
N ALA A 50 5.84 -14.13 0.92
CA ALA A 50 7.16 -13.53 0.96
C ALA A 50 7.45 -12.90 2.32
N SER A 51 8.72 -12.94 2.74
CA SER A 51 9.18 -12.30 3.96
C SER A 51 8.94 -10.77 3.95
N GLY A 52 8.90 -10.13 5.12
CA GLY A 52 8.83 -8.68 5.20
C GLY A 52 9.98 -7.99 4.46
N ALA A 53 11.19 -8.57 4.52
CA ALA A 53 12.37 -8.05 3.81
C ALA A 53 12.19 -8.11 2.29
N ASP A 54 11.71 -9.23 1.75
CA ASP A 54 11.44 -9.39 0.31
C ASP A 54 10.34 -8.44 -0.16
N ARG A 55 9.25 -8.30 0.61
CA ARG A 55 8.14 -7.39 0.28
C ARG A 55 8.59 -5.94 0.27
N ARG A 56 9.46 -5.54 1.22
CA ARG A 56 10.09 -4.22 1.23
C ARG A 56 10.97 -4.01 0.00
N ALA A 57 11.83 -4.98 -0.33
CA ALA A 57 12.72 -4.91 -1.49
C ALA A 57 11.92 -4.78 -2.78
N MET A 58 10.86 -5.58 -2.97
CA MET A 58 9.97 -5.48 -4.12
C MET A 58 9.28 -4.11 -4.20
N CYS A 59 8.85 -3.52 -3.08
CA CYS A 59 8.29 -2.17 -3.09
C CYS A 59 9.32 -1.12 -3.53
N GLN A 60 10.56 -1.21 -3.05
CA GLN A 60 11.64 -0.30 -3.46
C GLN A 60 11.96 -0.40 -4.95
N LEU A 61 12.04 -1.62 -5.47
CA LEU A 61 12.25 -1.89 -6.90
C LEU A 61 11.09 -1.36 -7.76
N ALA A 62 9.86 -1.64 -7.36
CA ALA A 62 8.68 -1.15 -8.07
C ALA A 62 8.65 0.38 -8.18
N ILE A 63 9.01 1.08 -7.09
CA ILE A 63 9.10 2.54 -7.09
C ILE A 63 10.26 3.02 -7.96
N SER A 64 11.39 2.30 -8.01
CA SER A 64 12.52 2.65 -8.86
C SER A 64 12.19 2.60 -10.36
N ASP A 65 11.23 1.76 -10.75
CA ASP A 65 10.75 1.62 -12.14
C ASP A 65 9.78 2.74 -12.55
N LEU A 66 9.29 3.57 -11.60
CA LEU A 66 8.42 4.69 -11.91
C LEU A 66 9.17 5.85 -12.58
N PRO A 67 8.48 6.68 -13.38
CA PRO A 67 9.04 7.91 -13.91
C PRO A 67 9.64 8.80 -12.79
N ALA A 68 10.74 9.49 -13.08
CA ALA A 68 11.49 10.26 -12.08
C ALA A 68 10.64 11.30 -11.33
N GLU A 69 9.68 11.92 -12.01
CA GLU A 69 8.76 12.91 -11.44
C GLU A 69 7.82 12.30 -10.37
N ILE A 70 7.39 11.04 -10.55
CA ILE A 70 6.57 10.30 -9.60
C ILE A 70 7.46 9.74 -8.49
N ARG A 71 8.54 9.05 -8.89
CA ARG A 71 9.49 8.41 -7.96
C ARG A 71 10.02 9.37 -6.90
N SER A 72 10.30 10.63 -7.25
CA SER A 72 10.81 11.65 -6.33
C SER A 72 9.83 12.01 -5.20
N LYS A 73 8.56 11.64 -5.32
CA LYS A 73 7.49 11.92 -4.37
C LYS A 73 7.04 10.69 -3.58
N VAL A 74 7.69 9.53 -3.80
CA VAL A 74 7.29 8.26 -3.20
C VAL A 74 8.44 7.65 -2.40
N GLU A 75 8.16 7.22 -1.19
CA GLU A 75 9.13 6.58 -0.30
C GLU A 75 8.56 5.28 0.27
N VAL A 76 9.40 4.24 0.39
CA VAL A 76 9.05 3.01 1.13
C VAL A 76 9.44 3.18 2.58
N ASN A 77 8.47 3.18 3.47
CA ASN A 77 8.70 3.26 4.91
C ASN A 77 8.49 1.88 5.56
N PRO A 78 9.54 1.25 6.10
CA PRO A 78 9.48 -0.10 6.66
C PRO A 78 8.98 -0.15 8.10
N ILE A 79 8.37 0.91 8.62
CA ILE A 79 8.01 1.06 10.03
C ILE A 79 7.26 -0.14 10.61
N GLU A 80 6.33 -0.74 9.85
CA GLU A 80 5.57 -1.90 10.32
C GLU A 80 6.38 -3.19 10.27
N ILE A 81 7.26 -3.37 9.28
CA ILE A 81 8.15 -4.54 9.18
C ILE A 81 9.16 -4.52 10.32
N LEU A 82 9.66 -3.35 10.71
CA LEU A 82 10.65 -3.20 11.77
C LEU A 82 10.05 -3.23 13.18
N ARG A 83 8.71 -3.07 13.30
CA ARG A 83 8.01 -3.14 14.58
C ARG A 83 7.94 -4.59 15.05
N MET A 84 8.34 -4.84 16.29
CA MET A 84 8.15 -6.15 16.91
C MET A 84 6.69 -6.33 17.33
N GLY A 85 6.09 -7.45 16.92
CA GLY A 85 4.72 -7.79 17.26
C GLY A 85 3.66 -7.20 16.33
N PRO A 86 2.39 -7.13 16.76
CA PRO A 86 1.28 -6.71 15.92
C PRO A 86 1.40 -5.25 15.48
N SER A 87 1.10 -4.99 14.22
CA SER A 87 1.01 -3.64 13.68
C SER A 87 -0.45 -3.24 13.50
N TYR A 88 -0.83 -2.15 14.16
CA TYR A 88 -2.12 -1.50 13.94
C TYR A 88 -1.92 -0.20 13.17
N THR A 89 -2.85 0.13 12.30
CA THR A 89 -2.77 1.34 11.47
C THR A 89 -2.65 2.61 12.32
N ILE A 90 -3.35 2.66 13.47
CA ILE A 90 -3.27 3.82 14.37
C ILE A 90 -1.85 4.07 14.88
N ASP A 91 -1.13 3.03 15.28
CA ASP A 91 0.24 3.16 15.80
C ASP A 91 1.21 3.67 14.71
N THR A 92 0.94 3.28 13.47
CA THR A 92 1.71 3.74 12.30
C THR A 92 1.39 5.21 11.98
N VAL A 93 0.12 5.59 12.01
CA VAL A 93 -0.32 6.97 11.79
C VAL A 93 0.21 7.90 12.90
N GLU A 94 0.14 7.49 14.17
CA GLU A 94 0.69 8.27 15.29
C GLU A 94 2.19 8.52 15.14
N ALA A 95 2.96 7.49 14.76
CA ALA A 95 4.39 7.62 14.54
C ALA A 95 4.73 8.53 13.35
N VAL A 96 3.96 8.44 12.25
CA VAL A 96 4.14 9.31 11.09
C VAL A 96 3.72 10.75 11.41
N ALA A 97 2.62 10.96 12.14
CA ALA A 97 2.21 12.30 12.59
C ALA A 97 3.27 12.98 13.46
N GLN A 98 3.97 12.21 14.29
CA GLN A 98 5.09 12.70 15.08
C GLN A 98 6.31 13.10 14.22
N ALA A 99 6.60 12.30 13.16
CA ALA A 99 7.72 12.56 12.27
C ALA A 99 7.45 13.72 11.27
N TYR A 100 6.19 13.95 10.92
CA TYR A 100 5.74 14.97 9.97
C TYR A 100 4.62 15.85 10.56
N PRO A 101 4.93 16.64 11.61
CA PRO A 101 3.90 17.36 12.40
C PRO A 101 3.15 18.44 11.62
N ASP A 102 3.73 18.95 10.54
CA ASP A 102 3.14 20.00 9.70
C ASP A 102 2.37 19.44 8.48
N ASP A 103 2.34 18.13 8.31
CA ASP A 103 1.70 17.50 7.17
C ASP A 103 0.28 16.99 7.51
N GLN A 104 -0.64 17.17 6.57
CA GLN A 104 -1.95 16.54 6.63
C GLN A 104 -1.83 15.10 6.15
N ILE A 105 -2.15 14.15 7.03
CA ILE A 105 -2.10 12.72 6.70
C ILE A 105 -3.36 12.31 5.94
N VAL A 106 -3.17 11.70 4.78
CA VAL A 106 -4.22 11.09 3.96
C VAL A 106 -4.03 9.58 3.97
N LEU A 107 -4.92 8.87 4.67
CA LEU A 107 -4.88 7.41 4.72
C LEU A 107 -5.56 6.82 3.50
N VAL A 108 -4.78 6.14 2.66
CA VAL A 108 -5.25 5.54 1.40
C VAL A 108 -5.61 4.08 1.61
N VAL A 109 -6.86 3.71 1.34
CA VAL A 109 -7.37 2.35 1.49
C VAL A 109 -8.22 1.94 0.29
N GLY A 110 -8.22 0.66 -0.04
CA GLY A 110 -9.16 0.11 -1.01
C GLY A 110 -10.55 -0.10 -0.40
N THR A 111 -11.58 -0.24 -1.24
CA THR A 111 -12.98 -0.47 -0.83
C THR A 111 -13.14 -1.66 0.12
N ASP A 112 -12.38 -2.75 -0.06
CA ASP A 112 -12.47 -3.94 0.81
C ASP A 112 -11.98 -3.66 2.25
N ALA A 113 -10.94 -2.85 2.38
CA ALA A 113 -10.41 -2.45 3.68
C ALA A 113 -11.33 -1.41 4.34
N ALA A 114 -11.87 -0.48 3.55
CA ALA A 114 -12.82 0.53 4.02
C ALA A 114 -14.12 -0.11 4.54
N ALA A 115 -14.59 -1.19 3.92
CA ALA A 115 -15.78 -1.94 4.36
C ALA A 115 -15.61 -2.61 5.74
N LYS A 116 -14.38 -2.74 6.25
CA LYS A 116 -14.05 -3.33 7.56
C LYS A 116 -13.49 -2.31 8.54
N LEU A 117 -13.64 -1.02 8.26
CA LEU A 117 -13.02 0.06 9.03
C LEU A 117 -13.50 0.08 10.50
N ASP A 118 -14.74 -0.31 10.74
CA ASP A 118 -15.34 -0.46 12.07
C ASP A 118 -14.65 -1.49 12.97
N GLN A 119 -13.92 -2.44 12.35
CA GLN A 119 -13.17 -3.49 13.05
C GLN A 119 -11.72 -3.07 13.36
N TRP A 120 -11.32 -1.86 12.92
CA TRP A 120 -9.96 -1.41 13.10
C TRP A 120 -9.71 -0.94 14.54
N HIS A 121 -8.53 -1.28 15.06
CA HIS A 121 -8.14 -0.89 16.41
C HIS A 121 -8.11 0.63 16.57
N ARG A 122 -8.80 1.15 17.59
CA ARG A 122 -8.91 2.58 17.92
C ARG A 122 -9.36 3.44 16.72
N VAL A 123 -10.34 2.96 15.96
CA VAL A 123 -10.79 3.63 14.71
C VAL A 123 -11.24 5.07 14.94
N ASP A 124 -11.94 5.35 16.04
CA ASP A 124 -12.41 6.72 16.35
C ASP A 124 -11.26 7.69 16.58
N GLU A 125 -10.15 7.23 17.14
CA GLU A 125 -8.94 8.02 17.33
C GLU A 125 -8.19 8.17 16.00
N LEU A 126 -8.09 7.10 15.22
CA LEU A 126 -7.49 7.10 13.89
C LEU A 126 -8.15 8.15 12.99
N MET A 127 -9.49 8.17 12.94
CA MET A 127 -10.26 9.09 12.10
C MET A 127 -10.13 10.57 12.49
N LYS A 128 -9.63 10.87 13.69
CA LYS A 128 -9.29 12.25 14.11
C LYS A 128 -7.92 12.71 13.58
N LEU A 129 -7.06 11.77 13.24
CA LEU A 129 -5.68 12.03 12.81
C LEU A 129 -5.52 12.07 11.29
N VAL A 130 -6.46 11.51 10.53
CA VAL A 130 -6.32 11.34 9.08
C VAL A 130 -7.53 11.84 8.30
N THR A 131 -7.28 12.21 7.05
CA THR A 131 -8.32 12.24 6.02
C THR A 131 -8.33 10.88 5.32
N LEU A 132 -9.49 10.22 5.26
CA LEU A 132 -9.61 8.93 4.59
C LEU A 132 -9.79 9.12 3.08
N GLU A 133 -8.96 8.46 2.29
CA GLU A 133 -9.12 8.38 0.83
C GLU A 133 -9.39 6.93 0.43
N VAL A 134 -10.61 6.67 -0.04
CA VAL A 134 -11.04 5.32 -0.44
C VAL A 134 -10.91 5.18 -1.95
N ILE A 135 -10.16 4.17 -2.39
CA ILE A 135 -9.93 3.87 -3.80
C ILE A 135 -10.88 2.74 -4.23
N GLN A 136 -11.63 3.01 -5.29
CA GLN A 136 -12.52 2.01 -5.87
C GLN A 136 -11.71 0.90 -6.53
N ARG A 137 -12.05 -0.35 -6.20
CA ARG A 137 -11.51 -1.53 -6.89
C ARG A 137 -12.45 -1.95 -8.01
N PRO A 138 -11.92 -2.55 -9.10
CA PRO A 138 -12.75 -3.16 -10.14
C PRO A 138 -13.80 -4.11 -9.54
N GLY A 139 -15.04 -3.98 -9.99
CA GLY A 139 -16.15 -4.82 -9.50
C GLY A 139 -16.76 -4.42 -8.15
N SER A 140 -16.21 -3.42 -7.45
CA SER A 140 -16.82 -2.87 -6.24
C SER A 140 -17.49 -1.53 -6.53
N ILE A 141 -18.67 -1.30 -5.96
CA ILE A 141 -19.38 -0.01 -6.03
C ILE A 141 -19.48 0.53 -4.60
N ALA A 142 -18.78 1.62 -4.33
CA ALA A 142 -18.92 2.35 -3.08
C ALA A 142 -19.16 3.83 -3.40
N ASN A 143 -20.27 4.38 -2.92
CA ASN A 143 -20.74 5.74 -3.24
C ASN A 143 -19.74 6.86 -2.89
N LEU A 144 -18.73 6.59 -2.06
CA LEU A 144 -17.72 7.56 -1.62
C LEU A 144 -16.29 7.18 -2.05
N ALA A 145 -16.13 6.12 -2.83
CA ALA A 145 -14.81 5.71 -3.32
C ALA A 145 -14.42 6.49 -4.58
N ARG A 146 -13.14 6.87 -4.64
CA ARG A 146 -12.57 7.53 -5.82
C ARG A 146 -12.35 6.50 -6.92
N ASP A 147 -13.02 6.74 -8.04
CA ASP A 147 -12.72 6.01 -9.27
C ASP A 147 -11.44 6.58 -9.91
N ILE A 148 -10.48 5.71 -10.12
CA ILE A 148 -9.18 6.02 -10.72
C ILE A 148 -8.89 5.15 -11.94
N ASP A 149 -9.89 4.53 -12.53
CA ASP A 149 -9.73 3.53 -13.60
C ASP A 149 -8.78 2.40 -13.16
N ALA A 150 -9.05 1.83 -11.99
CA ALA A 150 -8.15 0.88 -11.34
C ALA A 150 -7.90 -0.36 -12.22
N ILE A 151 -6.63 -0.77 -12.30
CA ILE A 151 -6.22 -1.98 -13.02
C ILE A 151 -6.76 -3.20 -12.27
N ASP A 152 -7.44 -4.09 -13.00
CA ASP A 152 -7.97 -5.35 -12.45
C ASP A 152 -6.83 -6.37 -12.28
N VAL A 153 -6.17 -6.32 -11.15
CA VAL A 153 -5.10 -7.22 -10.75
C VAL A 153 -5.06 -7.40 -9.25
N SER A 154 -4.75 -8.60 -8.81
CA SER A 154 -4.52 -8.91 -7.39
C SER A 154 -3.20 -9.63 -7.19
N ALA A 155 -2.61 -9.48 -6.00
CA ALA A 155 -1.41 -10.22 -5.62
C ALA A 155 -1.60 -11.74 -5.68
N THR A 156 -2.81 -12.23 -5.41
CA THR A 156 -3.14 -13.65 -5.54
C THR A 156 -3.06 -14.13 -6.98
N GLN A 157 -3.60 -13.37 -7.94
CA GLN A 157 -3.48 -13.72 -9.37
C GLN A 157 -2.02 -13.74 -9.81
N VAL A 158 -1.19 -12.81 -9.33
CA VAL A 158 0.25 -12.80 -9.63
C VAL A 158 0.94 -14.05 -9.05
N ARG A 159 0.71 -14.37 -7.77
CA ARG A 159 1.31 -15.57 -7.14
C ARG A 159 0.89 -16.89 -7.80
N LEU A 160 -0.33 -16.94 -8.35
CA LEU A 160 -0.83 -18.11 -9.09
C LEU A 160 -0.46 -18.10 -10.57
N HIS A 161 0.43 -17.20 -11.01
CA HIS A 161 0.82 -17.03 -12.41
C HIS A 161 -0.36 -16.78 -13.38
N GLN A 162 -1.46 -16.21 -12.86
CA GLN A 162 -2.64 -15.83 -13.64
C GLN A 162 -2.56 -14.37 -14.15
N SER A 163 -1.54 -13.63 -13.72
CA SER A 163 -1.29 -12.23 -14.13
C SER A 163 0.21 -11.96 -14.11
N ASP A 164 0.69 -11.26 -15.13
CA ASP A 164 2.05 -10.76 -15.29
C ASP A 164 2.17 -9.26 -15.00
N GLN A 165 1.17 -8.67 -14.36
CA GLN A 165 1.07 -7.25 -14.06
C GLN A 165 2.07 -6.81 -12.96
N LEU A 166 3.35 -6.95 -13.27
CA LEU A 166 4.50 -6.57 -12.44
C LEU A 166 5.37 -5.55 -13.16
N SER A 167 6.05 -4.70 -12.38
CA SER A 167 7.13 -3.91 -12.95
C SER A 167 8.34 -4.80 -13.26
N PRO A 168 9.18 -4.43 -14.25
CA PRO A 168 10.28 -5.28 -14.70
C PRO A 168 11.24 -5.72 -13.58
N SER A 169 11.61 -4.78 -12.70
CA SER A 169 12.53 -5.05 -11.59
C SER A 169 11.93 -5.99 -10.55
N VAL A 170 10.63 -5.90 -10.28
CA VAL A 170 9.93 -6.82 -9.38
C VAL A 170 9.86 -8.23 -9.98
N ALA A 171 9.53 -8.35 -11.27
CA ALA A 171 9.50 -9.64 -11.95
C ALA A 171 10.87 -10.32 -11.93
N ALA A 172 11.95 -9.57 -12.16
CA ALA A 172 13.33 -10.07 -12.07
C ALA A 172 13.67 -10.55 -10.65
N TYR A 173 13.34 -9.76 -9.62
CA TYR A 173 13.56 -10.09 -8.22
C TYR A 173 12.86 -11.39 -7.81
N ILE A 174 11.58 -11.54 -8.15
CA ILE A 174 10.79 -12.75 -7.88
C ILE A 174 11.46 -13.99 -8.47
N LYS A 175 11.94 -13.89 -9.72
CA LYS A 175 12.63 -14.98 -10.40
C LYS A 175 13.98 -15.30 -9.74
N GLU A 176 14.79 -14.31 -9.44
CA GLU A 176 16.12 -14.46 -8.83
C GLU A 176 16.06 -15.11 -7.45
N HIS A 177 15.04 -14.74 -6.64
CA HIS A 177 14.87 -15.24 -5.27
C HIS A 177 13.94 -16.44 -5.17
N ASN A 178 13.48 -17.01 -6.32
CA ASN A 178 12.56 -18.13 -6.37
C ASN A 178 11.30 -17.92 -5.49
N LEU A 179 10.75 -16.70 -5.47
CA LEU A 179 9.53 -16.40 -4.74
C LEU A 179 8.32 -16.92 -5.52
N TYR A 180 7.30 -17.37 -4.79
CA TYR A 180 6.01 -17.81 -5.34
C TYR A 180 6.12 -18.99 -6.33
N VAL A 181 7.17 -19.78 -6.23
CA VAL A 181 7.26 -21.06 -6.97
C VAL A 181 6.41 -22.09 -6.25
N SER A 182 5.52 -22.76 -6.99
CA SER A 182 4.69 -23.88 -6.54
C SER A 182 5.43 -25.21 -6.69
#